data_ed6e0105fb757fb9daa6672d0597c70e
#
_entry.id   ed6e0105fb757fb9daa6672d0597c70e
#
_cell.length_a   1.000
_cell.length_b   1.000
_cell.length_c   1.000
_cell.angle_alpha   90.00
_cell.angle_beta   90.00
_cell.angle_gamma   90.00
#
_symmetry.space_group_name_H-M   'P 1'
#
loop_
_entity.id
_entity.type
_entity.pdbx_description
1 polymer ?
#
loop_
_entity_poly.entity_id
_entity_poly.type
_entity_poly.pdbx_seq_one_letter_code
_entity_poly.pdbx_strand_id
1 'polypeptide(L)'
;MRLLDKMRDGIRHFLKIQDAPKQTFNIRELLNFDGNCVKNLIWYRGDSYELTQFYQNIGGGADGIKFWAARSTVGREIRKIHTGIPGIIVDRLTDIIINDFSQITFAKDTDKKMWDSIAEDNSFKDVLKKATSKMLILGDGAFKISLDENVSKYPIIEFYGADKVDYVYNRGRIQEVVFTTEYTYNDMNYFLKEHYGYGCITYKLYRGMDGTEVALNSIPMLNGLSDVKFDKSLMMAHPIKFGESAKWEGRGQSIFDKKTDDFDALDEAWSQWMDALRKGRSKEWIPESLLPRNPESGAIIKPNAFDNSYIAKGDDMSENSQNKIEVTQPAIPHESYLATYITALDLCLQGIISPSTLGIDVKKLDNAEAQREKEKTTLYTRGNIVDILQDQIPLFIQKVFDVINISQNKTLTEVKCTIDFSEYANPSFESQVETVGKAKTQGIMSVEASVEELYGDTKDEEWKKEEVARLKAEQGITDEQQPALNMEGDLTDEGNSREKSIPNVQEQGNEPS
;
A
#
# COMPACT_ATOMS: atom_id res chain seq x y z
N MET A 1 -54.90 -10.72 -1.70
CA MET A 1 -53.97 -9.61 -1.83
C MET A 1 -54.60 -8.29 -2.28
N ARG A 2 -55.32 -8.24 -3.41
CA ARG A 2 -55.88 -6.97 -3.94
C ARG A 2 -56.95 -6.27 -3.03
N LEU A 3 -57.66 -6.97 -2.18
CA LEU A 3 -58.71 -6.35 -1.31
C LEU A 3 -58.09 -5.66 -0.08
N LEU A 4 -57.12 -6.28 0.55
CA LEU A 4 -56.39 -5.72 1.68
C LEU A 4 -55.54 -4.49 1.27
N ASP A 5 -54.98 -4.50 0.06
CA ASP A 5 -54.23 -3.36 -0.46
C ASP A 5 -55.16 -2.16 -0.72
N LYS A 6 -56.37 -2.40 -1.29
CA LYS A 6 -57.36 -1.35 -1.48
C LYS A 6 -57.90 -0.78 -0.16
N MET A 7 -58.08 -1.62 0.85
CA MET A 7 -58.46 -1.14 2.20
C MET A 7 -57.37 -0.31 2.83
N ARG A 8 -56.13 -0.73 2.71
CA ARG A 8 -54.94 0.00 3.20
C ARG A 8 -54.80 1.35 2.53
N ASP A 9 -54.97 1.40 1.19
CA ASP A 9 -54.89 2.65 0.42
C ASP A 9 -56.09 3.58 0.74
N GLY A 10 -57.28 3.03 0.97
CA GLY A 10 -58.44 3.80 1.43
C GLY A 10 -58.22 4.42 2.82
N ILE A 11 -57.63 3.68 3.77
CA ILE A 11 -57.32 4.19 5.10
C ILE A 11 -56.21 5.26 5.02
N ARG A 12 -55.20 5.07 4.20
CA ARG A 12 -54.13 6.07 3.97
C ARG A 12 -54.69 7.38 3.38
N HIS A 13 -55.58 7.26 2.41
CA HIS A 13 -56.24 8.42 1.80
C HIS A 13 -57.13 9.17 2.81
N PHE A 14 -57.89 8.45 3.62
CA PHE A 14 -58.74 9.04 4.66
C PHE A 14 -57.93 9.75 5.75
N LEU A 15 -56.82 9.18 6.16
CA LEU A 15 -55.91 9.74 7.16
C LEU A 15 -54.94 10.78 6.58
N LYS A 16 -55.04 11.10 5.29
CA LYS A 16 -54.08 12.00 4.57
C LYS A 16 -52.62 11.59 4.78
N ILE A 17 -52.34 10.30 4.96
CA ILE A 17 -50.99 9.78 5.03
C ILE A 17 -50.45 9.73 3.60
N GLN A 18 -49.59 10.67 3.27
CA GLN A 18 -48.81 10.64 2.04
C GLN A 18 -47.58 9.76 2.28
N ASP A 19 -47.24 8.94 1.27
CA ASP A 19 -45.93 8.26 1.29
C ASP A 19 -44.85 9.33 1.38
N ALA A 20 -43.87 9.13 2.28
CA ALA A 20 -42.73 10.02 2.35
C ALA A 20 -42.11 10.11 0.95
N PRO A 21 -41.83 11.31 0.42
CA PRO A 21 -41.19 11.45 -0.87
C PRO A 21 -39.90 10.64 -0.84
N LYS A 22 -39.67 9.82 -1.86
CA LYS A 22 -38.40 9.14 -2.03
C LYS A 22 -37.35 10.23 -2.19
N GLN A 23 -36.66 10.57 -1.11
CA GLN A 23 -35.54 11.48 -1.17
C GLN A 23 -34.40 10.75 -1.85
N THR A 24 -34.09 11.16 -3.05
CA THR A 24 -32.89 10.71 -3.74
C THR A 24 -31.75 11.60 -3.24
N PHE A 25 -30.90 11.05 -2.39
CA PHE A 25 -29.67 11.75 -2.00
C PHE A 25 -28.73 11.70 -3.19
N ASN A 26 -28.40 12.86 -3.71
CA ASN A 26 -27.40 12.99 -4.77
C ASN A 26 -26.09 13.46 -4.12
N ILE A 27 -25.18 12.54 -3.88
CA ILE A 27 -23.83 12.85 -3.38
C ILE A 27 -23.01 13.36 -4.56
N ARG A 28 -22.62 14.64 -4.50
CA ARG A 28 -21.72 15.22 -5.48
C ARG A 28 -20.30 15.02 -5.01
N GLU A 29 -19.53 14.22 -5.75
CA GLU A 29 -18.11 14.06 -5.48
C GLU A 29 -17.32 15.34 -5.76
N LEU A 30 -16.43 15.70 -4.85
CA LEU A 30 -15.59 16.89 -4.99
C LEU A 30 -14.53 16.70 -6.09
N LEU A 31 -14.03 15.47 -6.23
CA LEU A 31 -13.04 15.06 -7.21
C LEU A 31 -13.59 13.90 -8.04
N ASN A 32 -13.26 13.89 -9.33
CA ASN A 32 -13.37 12.68 -10.15
C ASN A 32 -12.21 11.71 -9.81
N PHE A 33 -12.18 10.55 -10.47
CA PHE A 33 -11.13 9.54 -10.23
C PHE A 33 -9.73 10.10 -10.50
N ASP A 34 -9.53 10.82 -11.62
CA ASP A 34 -8.23 11.42 -11.97
C ASP A 34 -7.77 12.43 -10.92
N GLY A 35 -8.68 13.27 -10.44
CA GLY A 35 -8.42 14.20 -9.34
C GLY A 35 -8.03 13.48 -8.04
N ASN A 36 -8.63 12.31 -7.76
CA ASN A 36 -8.23 11.47 -6.63
C ASN A 36 -6.82 10.88 -6.83
N CYS A 37 -6.46 10.47 -8.04
CA CYS A 37 -5.11 10.02 -8.38
C CYS A 37 -4.07 11.14 -8.15
N VAL A 38 -4.36 12.35 -8.63
CA VAL A 38 -3.50 13.53 -8.40
C VAL A 38 -3.35 13.81 -6.91
N LYS A 39 -4.45 13.79 -6.14
CA LYS A 39 -4.43 13.97 -4.68
C LYS A 39 -3.48 12.96 -4.02
N ASN A 40 -3.63 11.67 -4.34
CA ASN A 40 -2.83 10.61 -3.75
C ASN A 40 -1.34 10.74 -4.11
N LEU A 41 -1.03 11.14 -5.35
CA LEU A 41 0.36 11.41 -5.77
C LEU A 41 0.98 12.59 -5.03
N ILE A 42 0.22 13.66 -4.77
CA ILE A 42 0.69 14.82 -4.01
C ILE A 42 0.99 14.42 -2.55
N TRP A 43 0.12 13.64 -1.91
CA TRP A 43 0.35 13.11 -0.57
C TRP A 43 1.60 12.22 -0.51
N TYR A 44 1.82 11.38 -1.53
CA TYR A 44 3.01 10.55 -1.61
C TYR A 44 4.30 11.37 -1.78
N ARG A 45 4.29 12.40 -2.65
CA ARG A 45 5.45 13.28 -2.88
C ARG A 45 5.80 14.12 -1.66
N GLY A 46 4.81 14.50 -0.88
CA GLY A 46 4.99 15.21 0.38
C GLY A 46 5.46 16.66 0.25
N ASP A 47 5.21 17.32 -0.88
CA ASP A 47 5.52 18.73 -1.04
C ASP A 47 4.42 19.61 -0.43
N SER A 48 4.79 20.38 0.61
CA SER A 48 3.89 21.29 1.32
C SER A 48 3.27 22.38 0.41
N TYR A 49 3.98 22.79 -0.63
CA TYR A 49 3.50 23.78 -1.59
C TYR A 49 2.44 23.19 -2.51
N GLU A 50 2.68 21.99 -3.03
CA GLU A 50 1.70 21.24 -3.85
C GLU A 50 0.42 20.94 -3.06
N LEU A 51 0.55 20.46 -1.80
CA LEU A 51 -0.59 20.22 -0.91
C LEU A 51 -1.43 21.49 -0.70
N THR A 52 -0.76 22.60 -0.40
CA THR A 52 -1.44 23.88 -0.21
C THR A 52 -2.18 24.31 -1.47
N GLN A 53 -1.54 24.30 -2.64
CA GLN A 53 -2.16 24.68 -3.90
C GLN A 53 -3.34 23.77 -4.26
N PHE A 54 -3.17 22.47 -4.12
CA PHE A 54 -4.21 21.50 -4.44
C PHE A 54 -5.48 21.75 -3.61
N TYR A 55 -5.34 21.80 -2.27
CA TYR A 55 -6.50 21.96 -1.38
C TYR A 55 -7.12 23.37 -1.47
N GLN A 56 -6.35 24.41 -1.72
CA GLN A 56 -6.90 25.75 -1.95
C GLN A 56 -7.68 25.88 -3.26
N ASN A 57 -7.28 25.14 -4.29
CA ASN A 57 -7.97 25.16 -5.58
C ASN A 57 -9.25 24.30 -5.59
N ILE A 58 -9.28 23.17 -4.87
CA ILE A 58 -10.46 22.33 -4.78
C ILE A 58 -11.50 22.93 -3.85
N GLY A 59 -11.08 23.49 -2.73
CA GLY A 59 -11.96 23.98 -1.66
C GLY A 59 -12.68 25.28 -1.98
N GLY A 60 -13.11 25.52 -3.22
CA GLY A 60 -13.86 26.70 -3.67
C GLY A 60 -14.85 27.27 -2.66
N GLY A 61 -14.37 27.83 -1.57
CA GLY A 61 -15.10 28.69 -0.65
C GLY A 61 -15.83 28.03 0.52
N ALA A 62 -16.05 26.71 0.54
CA ALA A 62 -16.85 26.08 1.60
C ALA A 62 -16.01 25.35 2.67
N ASP A 63 -14.78 24.96 2.38
CA ASP A 63 -14.07 23.98 3.20
C ASP A 63 -12.71 24.46 3.73
N GLY A 64 -12.71 25.61 4.39
CA GLY A 64 -11.62 26.00 5.30
C GLY A 64 -11.46 25.04 6.49
N ILE A 65 -12.12 23.86 6.43
CA ILE A 65 -12.11 22.82 7.45
C ILE A 65 -10.82 21.99 7.36
N LYS A 66 -10.24 21.81 6.16
CA LYS A 66 -8.98 21.10 5.99
C LYS A 66 -7.79 22.00 6.32
N PHE A 67 -6.80 21.48 7.05
CA PHE A 67 -5.60 22.23 7.42
C PHE A 67 -4.89 22.79 6.19
N TRP A 68 -4.70 21.97 5.13
CA TRP A 68 -4.03 22.42 3.91
C TRP A 68 -4.84 23.44 3.10
N ALA A 69 -6.19 23.41 3.19
CA ALA A 69 -7.06 24.39 2.55
C ALA A 69 -7.10 25.73 3.30
N ALA A 70 -6.91 25.71 4.61
CA ALA A 70 -7.02 26.89 5.47
C ALA A 70 -6.02 28.00 5.06
N ARG A 71 -6.53 29.23 4.94
CA ARG A 71 -5.69 30.41 4.69
C ARG A 71 -5.25 31.02 6.02
N SER A 72 -3.98 31.32 6.14
CA SER A 72 -3.46 32.01 7.32
C SER A 72 -3.94 33.44 7.36
N THR A 73 -4.21 33.96 8.57
CA THR A 73 -4.48 35.38 8.78
C THR A 73 -3.20 36.18 8.55
N VAL A 74 -3.29 37.27 7.80
CA VAL A 74 -2.14 38.13 7.49
C VAL A 74 -1.46 38.58 8.80
N GLY A 75 -0.16 38.38 8.88
CA GLY A 75 0.66 38.69 10.06
C GLY A 75 0.58 37.65 11.20
N ARG A 76 -0.13 36.53 10.99
CA ARG A 76 -0.23 35.41 11.93
C ARG A 76 -0.08 34.06 11.22
N GLU A 77 0.75 34.02 10.19
CA GLU A 77 0.97 32.83 9.39
C GLU A 77 1.58 31.70 10.25
N ILE A 78 0.97 30.54 10.19
CA ILE A 78 1.53 29.29 10.72
C ILE A 78 2.29 28.62 9.58
N ARG A 79 3.53 28.25 9.82
CA ARG A 79 4.29 27.43 8.87
C ARG A 79 3.65 26.05 8.80
N LYS A 80 3.07 25.69 7.66
CA LYS A 80 2.55 24.36 7.40
C LYS A 80 3.71 23.41 7.11
N ILE A 81 3.76 22.30 7.83
CA ILE A 81 4.82 21.29 7.74
C ILE A 81 4.18 19.96 7.44
N HIS A 82 4.60 19.34 6.36
CA HIS A 82 4.22 17.96 6.04
C HIS A 82 5.17 16.98 6.72
N THR A 83 4.63 15.94 7.36
CA THR A 83 5.42 14.96 8.12
C THR A 83 6.06 13.89 7.24
N GLY A 84 5.61 13.74 5.97
CA GLY A 84 6.13 12.74 5.02
C GLY A 84 5.68 11.30 5.30
N ILE A 85 4.85 11.08 6.31
CA ILE A 85 4.38 9.74 6.70
C ILE A 85 3.75 8.94 5.55
N PRO A 86 2.89 9.54 4.68
CA PRO A 86 2.30 8.79 3.57
C PRO A 86 3.34 8.17 2.62
N GLY A 87 4.37 8.93 2.26
CA GLY A 87 5.47 8.43 1.41
C GLY A 87 6.26 7.33 2.10
N ILE A 88 6.62 7.54 3.37
CA ILE A 88 7.38 6.56 4.17
C ILE A 88 6.64 5.22 4.28
N ILE A 89 5.31 5.23 4.46
CA ILE A 89 4.48 4.01 4.50
C ILE A 89 4.59 3.23 3.19
N VAL A 90 4.38 3.90 2.06
CA VAL A 90 4.44 3.26 0.72
C VAL A 90 5.82 2.69 0.45
N ASP A 91 6.86 3.48 0.68
CA ASP A 91 8.24 3.08 0.41
C ASP A 91 8.62 1.88 1.28
N ARG A 92 8.28 1.90 2.57
CA ARG A 92 8.58 0.78 3.47
C ARG A 92 7.83 -0.51 3.09
N LEU A 93 6.53 -0.43 2.80
CA LEU A 93 5.76 -1.59 2.35
C LEU A 93 6.30 -2.14 1.03
N THR A 94 6.63 -1.26 0.08
CA THR A 94 7.22 -1.65 -1.20
C THR A 94 8.56 -2.35 -0.99
N ASP A 95 9.43 -1.80 -0.15
CA ASP A 95 10.75 -2.38 0.12
C ASP A 95 10.64 -3.76 0.79
N ILE A 96 9.72 -3.93 1.75
CA ILE A 96 9.46 -5.23 2.38
C ILE A 96 9.07 -6.26 1.32
N ILE A 97 8.08 -5.96 0.50
CA ILE A 97 7.55 -6.90 -0.51
C ILE A 97 8.63 -7.27 -1.53
N ILE A 98 9.39 -6.29 -2.02
CA ILE A 98 10.42 -6.53 -3.04
C ILE A 98 11.66 -7.21 -2.47
N ASN A 99 11.98 -7.01 -1.19
CA ASN A 99 13.07 -7.72 -0.55
C ASN A 99 12.70 -9.18 -0.26
N ASP A 100 11.42 -9.44 0.06
CA ASP A 100 10.91 -10.80 0.29
C ASP A 100 10.69 -11.57 -1.03
N PHE A 101 10.64 -10.87 -2.18
CA PHE A 101 10.58 -11.52 -3.49
C PHE A 101 11.86 -12.31 -3.74
N SER A 102 11.75 -13.64 -3.69
CA SER A 102 12.90 -14.53 -3.82
C SER A 102 13.12 -14.96 -5.26
N GLN A 103 12.17 -15.66 -5.87
CA GLN A 103 12.31 -16.16 -7.24
C GLN A 103 10.96 -16.48 -7.87
N ILE A 104 11.00 -16.70 -9.18
CA ILE A 104 9.90 -17.28 -9.96
C ILE A 104 10.30 -18.70 -10.34
N THR A 105 9.52 -19.67 -9.87
CA THR A 105 9.74 -21.10 -10.12
C THR A 105 8.91 -21.55 -11.31
N PHE A 106 9.53 -22.22 -12.27
CA PHE A 106 8.89 -22.73 -13.49
C PHE A 106 8.88 -24.26 -13.49
N ALA A 107 7.83 -24.85 -14.04
CA ALA A 107 7.73 -26.30 -14.21
C ALA A 107 8.74 -26.87 -15.23
N LYS A 108 9.26 -26.03 -16.15
CA LYS A 108 10.23 -26.40 -17.18
C LYS A 108 11.44 -25.47 -17.17
N ASP A 109 12.64 -26.04 -17.21
CA ASP A 109 13.90 -25.29 -17.26
C ASP A 109 14.04 -24.43 -18.52
N THR A 110 13.44 -24.82 -19.64
CA THR A 110 13.44 -24.05 -20.88
C THR A 110 12.70 -22.73 -20.71
N ASP A 111 11.55 -22.78 -20.03
CA ASP A 111 10.71 -21.62 -19.79
C ASP A 111 11.40 -20.69 -18.77
N LYS A 112 12.04 -21.25 -17.75
CA LYS A 112 12.85 -20.50 -16.79
C LYS A 112 13.96 -19.72 -17.49
N LYS A 113 14.79 -20.36 -18.32
CA LYS A 113 15.88 -19.71 -19.05
C LYS A 113 15.40 -18.58 -19.97
N MET A 114 14.26 -18.80 -20.64
CA MET A 114 13.65 -17.77 -21.49
C MET A 114 13.20 -16.57 -20.63
N TRP A 115 12.49 -16.86 -19.53
CA TRP A 115 12.04 -15.80 -18.63
C TRP A 115 13.20 -15.03 -18.02
N ASP A 116 14.24 -15.69 -17.54
CA ASP A 116 15.41 -15.06 -16.95
C ASP A 116 16.03 -14.03 -17.92
N SER A 117 16.13 -14.39 -19.21
CA SER A 117 16.62 -13.46 -20.24
C SER A 117 15.70 -12.26 -20.47
N ILE A 118 14.36 -12.47 -20.44
CA ILE A 118 13.37 -11.40 -20.58
C ILE A 118 13.39 -10.50 -19.35
N ALA A 119 13.45 -11.09 -18.16
CA ALA A 119 13.47 -10.39 -16.89
C ALA A 119 14.74 -9.53 -16.74
N GLU A 120 15.89 -10.03 -17.18
CA GLU A 120 17.15 -9.28 -17.20
C GLU A 120 17.07 -8.10 -18.17
N ASP A 121 16.62 -8.32 -19.41
CA ASP A 121 16.50 -7.28 -20.43
C ASP A 121 15.57 -6.13 -19.99
N ASN A 122 14.48 -6.46 -19.30
CA ASN A 122 13.49 -5.50 -18.81
C ASN A 122 13.77 -4.96 -17.40
N SER A 123 14.81 -5.43 -16.69
CA SER A 123 14.99 -5.15 -15.26
C SER A 123 13.69 -5.41 -14.47
N PHE A 124 13.10 -6.59 -14.64
CA PHE A 124 11.75 -6.91 -14.17
C PHE A 124 11.52 -6.63 -12.68
N LYS A 125 12.54 -6.81 -11.84
CA LYS A 125 12.45 -6.50 -10.41
C LYS A 125 12.18 -5.01 -10.17
N ASP A 126 12.78 -4.11 -10.96
CA ASP A 126 12.56 -2.67 -10.86
C ASP A 126 11.17 -2.28 -11.38
N VAL A 127 10.71 -2.94 -12.47
CA VAL A 127 9.34 -2.78 -12.97
C VAL A 127 8.34 -3.23 -11.92
N LEU A 128 8.57 -4.36 -11.24
CA LEU A 128 7.71 -4.88 -10.18
C LEU A 128 7.72 -3.95 -8.96
N LYS A 129 8.88 -3.40 -8.58
CA LYS A 129 8.98 -2.39 -7.52
C LYS A 129 8.13 -1.16 -7.83
N LYS A 130 8.26 -0.63 -9.05
CA LYS A 130 7.46 0.50 -9.53
C LYS A 130 5.97 0.17 -9.55
N ALA A 131 5.60 -1.03 -10.00
CA ALA A 131 4.22 -1.50 -10.03
C ALA A 131 3.63 -1.55 -8.62
N THR A 132 4.31 -2.18 -7.68
CA THR A 132 3.88 -2.29 -6.28
C THR A 132 3.69 -0.91 -5.65
N SER A 133 4.67 0.01 -5.78
CA SER A 133 4.55 1.37 -5.26
C SER A 133 3.36 2.12 -5.87
N LYS A 134 3.19 2.06 -7.20
CA LYS A 134 2.08 2.73 -7.89
C LYS A 134 0.71 2.15 -7.50
N MET A 135 0.60 0.84 -7.34
CA MET A 135 -0.63 0.20 -6.87
C MET A 135 -1.00 0.63 -5.45
N LEU A 136 -0.03 0.74 -4.54
CA LEU A 136 -0.29 1.22 -3.18
C LEU A 136 -0.80 2.66 -3.18
N ILE A 137 -0.21 3.54 -4.00
CA ILE A 137 -0.58 4.96 -4.08
C ILE A 137 -1.94 5.16 -4.76
N LEU A 138 -2.17 4.48 -5.88
CA LEU A 138 -3.27 4.76 -6.81
C LEU A 138 -4.40 3.72 -6.77
N GLY A 139 -4.12 2.54 -6.21
CA GLY A 139 -5.05 1.43 -6.10
C GLY A 139 -4.97 0.42 -7.25
N ASP A 140 -4.63 0.83 -8.45
CA ASP A 140 -4.52 -0.05 -9.61
C ASP A 140 -3.51 0.44 -10.65
N GLY A 141 -3.35 -0.34 -11.71
CA GLY A 141 -2.55 -0.06 -12.87
C GLY A 141 -2.55 -1.23 -13.84
N ALA A 142 -1.72 -1.16 -14.86
CA ALA A 142 -1.60 -2.24 -15.81
C ALA A 142 -0.17 -2.40 -16.32
N PHE A 143 0.22 -3.65 -16.51
CA PHE A 143 1.39 -3.99 -17.31
C PHE A 143 1.03 -3.88 -18.80
N LYS A 144 1.92 -3.25 -19.54
CA LYS A 144 1.88 -3.12 -20.98
C LYS A 144 2.98 -4.01 -21.57
N ILE A 145 2.63 -4.81 -22.55
CA ILE A 145 3.57 -5.65 -23.29
C ILE A 145 3.64 -5.09 -24.71
N SER A 146 4.82 -4.79 -25.21
CA SER A 146 5.04 -4.30 -26.57
C SER A 146 6.19 -5.04 -27.24
N LEU A 147 6.22 -5.04 -28.56
CA LEU A 147 7.29 -5.59 -29.38
C LEU A 147 7.87 -4.47 -30.23
N ASP A 148 9.17 -4.22 -30.08
CA ASP A 148 9.91 -3.30 -30.95
C ASP A 148 11.31 -3.88 -31.17
N GLU A 149 11.54 -4.47 -32.32
CA GLU A 149 12.82 -5.11 -32.69
C GLU A 149 13.99 -4.12 -32.75
N ASN A 150 13.71 -2.81 -32.88
CA ASN A 150 14.75 -1.78 -32.86
C ASN A 150 15.25 -1.50 -31.42
N VAL A 151 14.47 -1.85 -30.39
CA VAL A 151 14.79 -1.61 -28.99
C VAL A 151 15.28 -2.88 -28.32
N SER A 152 14.55 -3.98 -28.44
CA SER A 152 14.89 -5.27 -27.83
C SER A 152 14.41 -6.44 -28.70
N LYS A 153 15.15 -7.54 -28.64
CA LYS A 153 14.73 -8.84 -29.22
C LYS A 153 13.68 -9.56 -28.39
N TYR A 154 13.43 -9.09 -27.16
CA TYR A 154 12.45 -9.63 -26.25
C TYR A 154 11.23 -8.70 -26.15
N PRO A 155 10.07 -9.18 -25.67
CA PRO A 155 8.97 -8.31 -25.33
C PRO A 155 9.38 -7.25 -24.30
N ILE A 156 8.99 -6.01 -24.56
CA ILE A 156 9.21 -4.88 -23.66
C ILE A 156 8.08 -4.86 -22.65
N ILE A 157 8.43 -4.81 -21.38
CA ILE A 157 7.50 -4.81 -20.25
C ILE A 157 7.55 -3.45 -19.56
N GLU A 158 6.42 -2.77 -19.55
CA GLU A 158 6.24 -1.48 -18.87
C GLU A 158 5.09 -1.56 -17.86
N PHE A 159 5.12 -0.73 -16.83
CA PHE A 159 4.00 -0.58 -15.90
C PHE A 159 3.50 0.86 -15.86
N TYR A 160 2.20 1.03 -16.02
CA TYR A 160 1.48 2.30 -15.93
C TYR A 160 0.53 2.27 -14.73
N GLY A 161 0.58 3.31 -13.88
CA GLY A 161 -0.36 3.47 -12.77
C GLY A 161 -1.72 3.97 -13.23
N ALA A 162 -2.68 3.95 -12.31
CA ALA A 162 -4.06 4.36 -12.57
C ALA A 162 -4.22 5.81 -13.05
N ASP A 163 -3.23 6.65 -12.82
CA ASP A 163 -3.14 8.02 -13.35
C ASP A 163 -2.99 8.10 -14.88
N LYS A 164 -2.61 6.98 -15.50
CA LYS A 164 -2.33 6.88 -16.94
C LYS A 164 -3.05 5.70 -17.62
N VAL A 165 -3.93 5.03 -16.89
CA VAL A 165 -4.61 3.83 -17.36
C VAL A 165 -6.11 3.95 -17.14
N ASP A 166 -6.88 3.68 -18.18
CA ASP A 166 -8.33 3.53 -18.14
C ASP A 166 -8.75 2.12 -18.54
N TYR A 167 -9.91 1.68 -18.06
CA TYR A 167 -10.47 0.37 -18.36
C TYR A 167 -11.83 0.52 -19.05
N VAL A 168 -12.01 -0.18 -20.17
CA VAL A 168 -13.31 -0.30 -20.83
C VAL A 168 -13.94 -1.63 -20.42
N TYR A 169 -15.10 -1.54 -19.77
CA TYR A 169 -15.84 -2.71 -19.29
C TYR A 169 -17.00 -3.06 -20.20
N ASN A 170 -17.26 -4.36 -20.36
CA ASN A 170 -18.47 -4.90 -20.91
C ASN A 170 -18.96 -6.05 -20.04
N ARG A 171 -20.18 -5.94 -19.49
CA ARG A 171 -20.78 -6.95 -18.58
C ARG A 171 -19.86 -7.34 -17.43
N GLY A 172 -19.20 -6.34 -16.81
CA GLY A 172 -18.30 -6.54 -15.68
C GLY A 172 -16.91 -7.11 -16.03
N ARG A 173 -16.60 -7.31 -17.33
CA ARG A 173 -15.29 -7.80 -17.78
C ARG A 173 -14.55 -6.71 -18.53
N ILE A 174 -13.25 -6.60 -18.30
CA ILE A 174 -12.38 -5.67 -19.01
C ILE A 174 -12.28 -6.13 -20.48
N GLN A 175 -12.64 -5.24 -21.40
CA GLN A 175 -12.53 -5.46 -22.85
C GLN A 175 -11.29 -4.78 -23.42
N GLU A 176 -10.95 -3.60 -22.92
CA GLU A 176 -9.77 -2.85 -23.33
C GLU A 176 -9.09 -2.22 -22.11
N VAL A 177 -7.78 -2.13 -22.20
CA VAL A 177 -6.94 -1.31 -21.31
C VAL A 177 -6.42 -0.16 -22.14
N VAL A 178 -6.68 1.08 -21.71
CA VAL A 178 -6.28 2.28 -22.44
C VAL A 178 -5.11 2.93 -21.71
N PHE A 179 -3.96 3.00 -22.36
CA PHE A 179 -2.79 3.70 -21.84
C PHE A 179 -2.74 5.12 -22.40
N THR A 180 -2.49 6.08 -21.53
CA THR A 180 -2.38 7.50 -21.92
C THR A 180 -0.93 7.97 -21.76
N THR A 181 -0.34 8.46 -22.84
CA THR A 181 1.00 9.06 -22.87
C THR A 181 0.89 10.51 -23.29
N GLU A 182 1.52 11.40 -22.52
CA GLU A 182 1.54 12.83 -22.80
C GLU A 182 2.75 13.21 -23.64
N TYR A 183 2.52 14.02 -24.68
CA TYR A 183 3.53 14.60 -25.54
C TYR A 183 3.37 16.12 -25.58
N THR A 184 4.48 16.84 -25.50
CA THR A 184 4.49 18.30 -25.75
C THR A 184 5.18 18.56 -27.09
N TYR A 185 4.46 19.18 -28.01
CA TYR A 185 4.97 19.54 -29.34
C TYR A 185 4.46 20.92 -29.75
N ASN A 186 5.37 21.81 -30.17
CA ASN A 186 5.07 23.21 -30.49
C ASN A 186 4.25 23.94 -29.41
N ASP A 187 4.68 23.84 -28.14
CA ASP A 187 4.05 24.44 -26.97
C ASP A 187 2.60 24.00 -26.72
N MET A 188 2.18 22.91 -27.35
CA MET A 188 0.88 22.28 -27.14
C MET A 188 1.04 20.89 -26.54
N ASN A 189 0.14 20.54 -25.62
CA ASN A 189 0.08 19.21 -25.05
C ASN A 189 -0.83 18.30 -25.90
N TYR A 190 -0.36 17.10 -26.12
CA TYR A 190 -1.06 16.04 -26.81
C TYR A 190 -1.11 14.80 -25.93
N PHE A 191 -2.22 14.07 -26.01
CA PHE A 191 -2.44 12.84 -25.27
C PHE A 191 -2.66 11.70 -26.26
N LEU A 192 -1.67 10.81 -26.35
CA LEU A 192 -1.80 9.57 -27.12
C LEU A 192 -2.54 8.55 -26.25
N LYS A 193 -3.68 8.08 -26.70
CA LYS A 193 -4.42 6.97 -26.11
C LYS A 193 -4.21 5.72 -26.92
N GLU A 194 -3.61 4.73 -26.29
CA GLU A 194 -3.34 3.42 -26.86
C GLU A 194 -4.38 2.42 -26.30
N HIS A 195 -5.27 1.95 -27.13
CA HIS A 195 -6.34 1.02 -26.77
C HIS A 195 -5.89 -0.43 -27.00
N TYR A 196 -5.57 -1.12 -25.93
CA TYR A 196 -5.17 -2.53 -25.93
C TYR A 196 -6.40 -3.41 -25.72
N GLY A 197 -7.00 -3.88 -26.80
CA GLY A 197 -8.11 -4.82 -26.80
C GLY A 197 -7.68 -6.26 -27.10
N TYR A 198 -8.63 -7.17 -27.09
CA TYR A 198 -8.40 -8.53 -27.52
C TYR A 198 -8.19 -8.59 -29.05
N GLY A 199 -7.00 -8.96 -29.47
CA GLY A 199 -6.60 -9.11 -30.88
C GLY A 199 -6.33 -7.81 -31.61
N CYS A 200 -6.31 -6.66 -30.95
CA CYS A 200 -5.99 -5.39 -31.58
C CYS A 200 -5.39 -4.38 -30.63
N ILE A 201 -4.55 -3.50 -31.19
CA ILE A 201 -4.13 -2.26 -30.57
C ILE A 201 -4.50 -1.13 -31.51
N THR A 202 -5.21 -0.11 -31.02
CA THR A 202 -5.58 1.06 -31.79
C THR A 202 -5.09 2.33 -31.13
N TYR A 203 -4.72 3.33 -31.92
CA TYR A 203 -4.08 4.55 -31.46
C TYR A 203 -4.97 5.76 -31.78
N LYS A 204 -5.18 6.61 -30.77
CA LYS A 204 -5.89 7.88 -30.93
C LYS A 204 -5.09 9.00 -30.29
N LEU A 205 -4.94 10.11 -31.01
CA LEU A 205 -4.23 11.29 -30.52
C LEU A 205 -5.24 12.42 -30.26
N TYR A 206 -5.14 13.00 -29.07
CA TYR A 206 -5.97 14.12 -28.64
C TYR A 206 -5.09 15.33 -28.37
N ARG A 207 -5.55 16.51 -28.78
CA ARG A 207 -4.85 17.78 -28.58
C ARG A 207 -5.55 18.60 -27.52
N GLY A 208 -4.76 19.16 -26.58
CA GLY A 208 -5.24 20.07 -25.53
C GLY A 208 -6.13 19.38 -24.48
N MET A 209 -6.56 20.15 -23.49
CA MET A 209 -7.47 19.68 -22.46
C MET A 209 -8.92 19.55 -22.96
N ASP A 210 -9.28 20.15 -24.07
CA ASP A 210 -10.59 20.04 -24.73
C ASP A 210 -10.79 18.68 -25.43
N GLY A 211 -9.72 17.88 -25.53
CA GLY A 211 -9.81 16.52 -26.02
C GLY A 211 -10.16 16.41 -27.51
N THR A 212 -9.76 17.38 -28.33
CA THR A 212 -9.99 17.32 -29.79
C THR A 212 -9.13 16.21 -30.40
N GLU A 213 -9.76 15.21 -31.03
CA GLU A 213 -9.06 14.14 -31.75
C GLU A 213 -8.36 14.71 -33.00
N VAL A 214 -7.10 14.36 -33.17
CA VAL A 214 -6.25 14.80 -34.29
C VAL A 214 -5.52 13.60 -34.89
N ALA A 215 -5.04 13.75 -36.14
CA ALA A 215 -4.31 12.67 -36.79
C ALA A 215 -2.94 12.42 -36.10
N LEU A 216 -2.49 11.16 -36.07
CA LEU A 216 -1.21 10.75 -35.43
C LEU A 216 -0.01 11.49 -36.03
N ASN A 217 -0.04 11.78 -37.34
CA ASN A 217 1.02 12.52 -38.01
C ASN A 217 1.15 13.99 -37.62
N SER A 218 0.27 14.49 -36.74
CA SER A 218 0.41 15.83 -36.12
C SER A 218 1.66 15.95 -35.28
N ILE A 219 2.20 14.82 -34.82
CA ILE A 219 3.48 14.74 -34.09
C ILE A 219 4.43 13.87 -34.91
N PRO A 220 5.59 14.39 -35.36
CA PRO A 220 6.51 13.63 -36.21
C PRO A 220 6.97 12.29 -35.63
N MET A 221 7.12 12.21 -34.29
CA MET A 221 7.53 10.99 -33.59
C MET A 221 6.49 9.86 -33.70
N LEU A 222 5.22 10.18 -33.99
CA LEU A 222 4.12 9.21 -34.08
C LEU A 222 3.83 8.82 -35.55
N ASN A 223 4.64 9.28 -36.48
CA ASN A 223 4.40 9.14 -37.94
C ASN A 223 4.51 7.69 -38.47
N GLY A 224 4.85 6.72 -37.64
CA GLY A 224 4.92 5.30 -38.01
C GLY A 224 3.88 4.43 -37.28
N LEU A 225 3.13 5.02 -36.35
CA LEU A 225 2.14 4.27 -35.59
C LEU A 225 0.90 3.99 -36.45
N SER A 226 0.52 2.73 -36.47
CA SER A 226 -0.70 2.26 -37.12
C SER A 226 -1.36 1.17 -36.29
N ASP A 227 -2.67 1.01 -36.44
CA ASP A 227 -3.41 -0.04 -35.74
C ASP A 227 -2.81 -1.43 -36.04
N VAL A 228 -2.65 -2.21 -34.99
CA VAL A 228 -2.08 -3.56 -35.05
C VAL A 228 -3.17 -4.58 -34.78
N LYS A 229 -3.22 -5.66 -35.58
CA LYS A 229 -4.11 -6.80 -35.37
C LYS A 229 -3.33 -8.07 -35.19
N PHE A 230 -3.76 -8.88 -34.20
CA PHE A 230 -3.14 -10.15 -33.85
C PHE A 230 -4.21 -11.17 -33.43
N ASP A 231 -3.86 -12.25 -32.79
CA ASP A 231 -4.82 -13.28 -32.37
C ASP A 231 -5.82 -12.72 -31.34
N LYS A 232 -7.12 -12.99 -31.58
CA LYS A 232 -8.23 -12.48 -30.75
C LYS A 232 -8.29 -13.05 -29.33
N SER A 233 -7.54 -14.08 -29.03
CA SER A 233 -7.47 -14.64 -27.68
C SER A 233 -6.55 -13.86 -26.75
N LEU A 234 -5.66 -13.03 -27.31
CA LEU A 234 -4.64 -12.29 -26.58
C LEU A 234 -5.01 -10.82 -26.41
N MET A 235 -4.75 -10.28 -25.24
CA MET A 235 -4.65 -8.85 -24.94
C MET A 235 -3.23 -8.58 -24.41
N MET A 236 -2.48 -7.72 -25.10
CA MET A 236 -1.08 -7.37 -24.77
C MET A 236 -1.00 -6.38 -23.60
N ALA A 237 -1.95 -6.46 -22.69
CA ALA A 237 -2.00 -5.71 -21.44
C ALA A 237 -2.50 -6.61 -20.32
N HIS A 238 -2.01 -6.38 -19.10
CA HIS A 238 -2.46 -7.10 -17.92
C HIS A 238 -2.80 -6.12 -16.81
N PRO A 239 -4.09 -5.86 -16.55
CA PRO A 239 -4.53 -5.00 -15.46
C PRO A 239 -4.28 -5.70 -14.12
N ILE A 240 -3.87 -4.93 -13.12
CA ILE A 240 -3.70 -5.39 -11.74
C ILE A 240 -4.32 -4.37 -10.79
N LYS A 241 -5.06 -4.85 -9.78
CA LYS A 241 -5.76 -4.02 -8.82
C LYS A 241 -5.41 -4.42 -7.40
N PHE A 242 -5.25 -3.44 -6.55
CA PHE A 242 -5.10 -3.62 -5.11
C PHE A 242 -6.47 -3.45 -4.45
N GLY A 243 -7.17 -4.57 -4.20
CA GLY A 243 -8.54 -4.56 -3.71
C GLY A 243 -9.55 -3.94 -4.71
N GLU A 244 -10.75 -3.66 -4.24
CA GLU A 244 -11.76 -2.93 -5.00
C GLU A 244 -12.13 -1.63 -4.29
N SER A 245 -12.18 -0.54 -5.05
CA SER A 245 -12.60 0.74 -4.52
C SER A 245 -14.10 0.74 -4.23
N ALA A 246 -14.47 1.07 -3.00
CA ALA A 246 -15.87 1.25 -2.64
C ALA A 246 -16.51 2.50 -3.29
N LYS A 247 -15.69 3.42 -3.79
CA LYS A 247 -16.10 4.72 -4.35
C LYS A 247 -16.10 4.72 -5.87
N TRP A 248 -15.12 4.05 -6.49
CA TRP A 248 -14.90 4.07 -7.93
C TRP A 248 -15.11 2.67 -8.49
N GLU A 249 -16.27 2.45 -9.11
CA GLU A 249 -16.60 1.15 -9.71
C GLU A 249 -15.55 0.70 -10.73
N GLY A 250 -15.11 -0.54 -10.61
CA GLY A 250 -14.13 -1.13 -11.52
C GLY A 250 -12.68 -0.71 -11.28
N ARG A 251 -12.39 0.15 -10.28
CA ARG A 251 -11.05 0.62 -9.93
C ARG A 251 -10.54 -0.04 -8.65
N GLY A 252 -9.22 -0.03 -8.47
CA GLY A 252 -8.58 -0.48 -7.25
C GLY A 252 -8.67 0.52 -6.09
N GLN A 253 -8.42 0.07 -4.86
CA GLN A 253 -8.42 0.91 -3.67
C GLN A 253 -7.00 1.33 -3.31
N SER A 254 -6.74 2.65 -3.23
CA SER A 254 -5.50 3.18 -2.68
C SER A 254 -5.46 3.00 -1.16
N ILE A 255 -4.26 2.78 -0.60
CA ILE A 255 -4.07 2.79 0.85
C ILE A 255 -4.36 4.17 1.47
N PHE A 256 -4.36 5.24 0.66
CA PHE A 256 -4.64 6.61 1.09
C PHE A 256 -6.13 6.96 1.13
N ASP A 257 -7.00 6.19 0.44
CA ASP A 257 -8.42 6.57 0.23
C ASP A 257 -9.20 6.80 1.53
N LYS A 258 -8.82 6.15 2.64
CA LYS A 258 -9.46 6.30 3.95
C LYS A 258 -8.60 7.03 4.98
N LYS A 259 -7.45 7.57 4.59
CA LYS A 259 -6.42 8.08 5.50
C LYS A 259 -6.03 9.54 5.29
N THR A 260 -6.50 10.16 4.21
CA THR A 260 -6.13 11.55 3.90
C THR A 260 -6.52 12.55 4.98
N ASP A 261 -7.59 12.28 5.74
CA ASP A 261 -8.02 13.13 6.84
C ASP A 261 -7.14 12.95 8.08
N ASP A 262 -6.69 11.71 8.34
CA ASP A 262 -5.75 11.41 9.41
C ASP A 262 -4.38 12.07 9.14
N PHE A 263 -3.91 12.04 7.89
CA PHE A 263 -2.67 12.71 7.47
C PHE A 263 -2.76 14.24 7.60
N ASP A 264 -3.91 14.84 7.20
CA ASP A 264 -4.15 16.27 7.36
C ASP A 264 -4.11 16.68 8.85
N ALA A 265 -4.74 15.89 9.72
CA ALA A 265 -4.76 16.13 11.17
C ALA A 265 -3.36 15.96 11.82
N LEU A 266 -2.56 15.01 11.36
CA LEU A 266 -1.18 14.83 11.84
C LEU A 266 -0.30 16.02 11.47
N ASP A 267 -0.38 16.48 10.22
CA ASP A 267 0.35 17.65 9.76
C ASP A 267 -0.08 18.93 10.49
N GLU A 268 -1.37 19.07 10.77
CA GLU A 268 -1.89 20.15 11.60
C GLU A 268 -1.32 20.11 13.02
N ALA A 269 -1.40 18.96 13.69
CA ALA A 269 -0.90 18.77 15.05
C ALA A 269 0.60 19.15 15.16
N TRP A 270 1.40 18.66 14.22
CA TRP A 270 2.83 18.97 14.17
C TRP A 270 3.12 20.45 13.90
N SER A 271 2.42 21.03 12.92
CA SER A 271 2.59 22.45 12.57
C SER A 271 2.20 23.38 13.71
N GLN A 272 1.09 23.08 14.40
CA GLN A 272 0.65 23.83 15.57
C GLN A 272 1.62 23.70 16.75
N TRP A 273 2.16 22.52 16.98
CA TRP A 273 3.16 22.31 18.03
C TRP A 273 4.44 23.11 17.76
N MET A 274 4.95 23.06 16.52
CA MET A 274 6.11 23.87 16.13
C MET A 274 5.84 25.38 16.25
N ASP A 275 4.64 25.84 15.93
CA ASP A 275 4.24 27.23 16.12
C ASP A 275 4.12 27.61 17.60
N ALA A 276 3.57 26.74 18.43
CA ALA A 276 3.50 26.93 19.89
C ALA A 276 4.90 27.06 20.53
N LEU A 277 5.84 26.20 20.12
CA LEU A 277 7.23 26.28 20.55
C LEU A 277 7.87 27.61 20.14
N ARG A 278 7.61 28.10 18.94
CA ARG A 278 8.10 29.39 18.46
C ARG A 278 7.48 30.55 19.21
N LYS A 279 6.14 30.51 19.44
CA LYS A 279 5.41 31.56 20.18
C LYS A 279 5.66 31.53 21.67
N GLY A 280 5.99 30.40 22.24
CA GLY A 280 6.28 30.18 23.65
C GLY A 280 7.70 30.58 24.09
N ARG A 281 8.52 31.09 23.18
CA ARG A 281 9.81 31.67 23.56
C ARG A 281 9.63 32.85 24.49
N SER A 282 10.59 33.07 25.37
CA SER A 282 10.65 34.29 26.18
C SER A 282 10.57 35.53 25.30
N LYS A 283 9.67 36.43 25.60
CA LYS A 283 9.47 37.71 24.90
C LYS A 283 9.74 38.86 25.82
N GLU A 284 10.52 39.79 25.33
CA GLU A 284 10.81 41.02 26.00
C GLU A 284 9.87 42.11 25.47
N TRP A 285 9.09 42.71 26.35
CA TRP A 285 8.26 43.86 26.01
C TRP A 285 9.09 45.11 26.25
N ILE A 286 9.55 45.75 25.17
CA ILE A 286 10.46 46.88 25.24
C ILE A 286 9.68 48.15 24.87
N PRO A 287 9.69 49.18 25.75
CA PRO A 287 9.15 50.48 25.42
C PRO A 287 9.78 51.05 24.16
N GLU A 288 9.00 51.78 23.35
CA GLU A 288 9.47 52.31 22.05
C GLU A 288 10.70 53.20 22.18
N SER A 289 10.84 53.93 23.30
CA SER A 289 12.01 54.74 23.62
C SER A 289 13.30 53.94 23.79
N LEU A 290 13.21 52.68 24.18
CA LEU A 290 14.35 51.76 24.43
C LEU A 290 14.66 50.84 23.25
N LEU A 291 13.87 50.85 22.18
CA LEU A 291 14.06 49.98 21.05
C LEU A 291 15.32 50.29 20.25
N PRO A 292 16.04 49.24 19.76
CA PRO A 292 17.18 49.47 18.89
C PRO A 292 16.74 50.11 17.57
N ARG A 293 17.47 51.13 17.15
CA ARG A 293 17.22 51.85 15.91
C ARG A 293 18.40 51.73 14.97
N ASN A 294 18.10 51.71 13.71
CA ASN A 294 19.14 51.76 12.67
C ASN A 294 19.88 53.08 12.79
N PRO A 295 21.21 53.09 12.95
CA PRO A 295 21.99 54.32 13.08
C PRO A 295 21.86 55.29 11.91
N GLU A 296 21.62 54.80 10.71
CA GLU A 296 21.57 55.59 9.48
C GLU A 296 20.17 56.15 9.19
N SER A 297 19.11 55.36 9.42
CA SER A 297 17.74 55.71 9.05
C SER A 297 16.86 56.16 10.24
N GLY A 298 17.32 55.90 11.47
CA GLY A 298 16.52 56.13 12.68
C GLY A 298 15.32 55.19 12.84
N ALA A 299 15.10 54.29 11.90
CA ALA A 299 13.97 53.35 11.90
C ALA A 299 14.16 52.26 12.96
N ILE A 300 13.06 51.87 13.61
CA ILE A 300 13.06 50.79 14.58
C ILE A 300 13.42 49.48 13.87
N ILE A 301 14.40 48.76 14.39
CA ILE A 301 14.78 47.43 13.90
C ILE A 301 13.72 46.43 14.39
N LYS A 302 12.95 45.86 13.47
CA LYS A 302 11.97 44.81 13.79
C LYS A 302 12.62 43.42 13.72
N PRO A 303 12.45 42.57 14.74
CA PRO A 303 12.92 41.18 14.65
C PRO A 303 12.16 40.45 13.56
N ASN A 304 12.83 39.47 12.92
CA ASN A 304 12.15 38.64 11.97
C ASN A 304 11.24 37.61 12.69
N ALA A 305 10.37 36.91 11.95
CA ALA A 305 9.41 36.00 12.51
C ALA A 305 10.05 34.78 13.24
N PHE A 306 11.30 34.42 12.94
CA PHE A 306 12.05 33.35 13.60
C PHE A 306 12.84 33.83 14.82
N ASP A 307 13.17 35.15 14.85
CA ASP A 307 14.04 35.78 15.83
C ASP A 307 13.27 36.68 16.80
N ASN A 308 12.02 36.38 17.02
CA ASN A 308 11.00 37.18 17.68
C ASN A 308 11.29 37.34 19.19
N SER A 309 12.40 38.03 19.53
CA SER A 309 12.87 38.17 20.90
C SER A 309 12.20 39.32 21.65
N TYR A 310 11.74 40.34 20.95
CA TYR A 310 11.11 41.49 21.60
C TYR A 310 9.85 42.00 20.89
N ILE A 311 8.96 42.64 21.65
CA ILE A 311 7.74 43.29 21.17
C ILE A 311 7.78 44.76 21.59
N ALA A 312 7.53 45.65 20.65
CA ALA A 312 7.40 47.06 20.96
C ALA A 312 6.14 47.31 21.79
N LYS A 313 6.28 48.03 22.90
CA LYS A 313 5.20 48.51 23.76
C LYS A 313 5.21 50.05 23.71
N GLY A 314 4.04 50.66 23.58
CA GLY A 314 3.94 52.10 23.67
C GLY A 314 4.46 52.62 25.00
N ASP A 315 5.15 53.77 24.98
CA ASP A 315 5.62 54.39 26.20
C ASP A 315 4.44 54.86 27.05
N ASP A 316 4.49 54.56 28.35
CA ASP A 316 3.53 55.09 29.30
C ASP A 316 3.95 56.51 29.70
N MET A 317 3.09 57.50 29.38
CA MET A 317 3.33 58.92 29.56
C MET A 317 2.78 59.43 30.90
N SER A 318 2.36 58.56 31.80
CA SER A 318 1.89 59.00 33.14
C SER A 318 3.03 59.45 34.03
N GLU A 319 2.77 60.47 34.89
CA GLU A 319 3.79 61.17 35.72
C GLU A 319 4.61 60.23 36.63
N ASN A 320 4.11 59.03 36.95
CA ASN A 320 4.79 58.03 37.80
C ASN A 320 5.17 56.75 37.08
N SER A 321 5.09 56.70 35.74
CA SER A 321 5.40 55.49 34.99
C SER A 321 6.91 55.28 34.88
N GLN A 322 7.34 54.08 35.16
CA GLN A 322 8.67 53.59 34.81
C GLN A 322 8.55 52.73 33.61
N ASN A 323 9.00 53.21 32.44
CA ASN A 323 9.10 52.40 31.23
C ASN A 323 10.15 51.31 31.45
N LYS A 324 9.69 50.13 31.87
CA LYS A 324 10.54 48.97 32.16
C LYS A 324 10.38 47.89 31.09
N ILE A 325 11.47 47.18 30.82
CA ILE A 325 11.44 45.96 30.00
C ILE A 325 10.72 44.88 30.80
N GLU A 326 9.67 44.34 30.26
CA GLU A 326 8.92 43.21 30.84
C GLU A 326 9.23 41.93 30.05
N VAL A 327 9.56 40.84 30.77
CA VAL A 327 9.82 39.56 30.15
C VAL A 327 8.63 38.62 30.44
N THR A 328 8.04 38.08 29.40
CA THR A 328 6.95 37.10 29.52
C THR A 328 7.32 35.83 28.81
N GLN A 329 7.09 34.69 29.48
CA GLN A 329 7.26 33.37 28.89
C GLN A 329 5.98 32.57 29.12
N PRO A 330 5.13 32.42 28.08
CA PRO A 330 3.95 31.58 28.18
C PRO A 330 4.32 30.12 28.44
N ALA A 331 3.56 29.44 29.29
CA ALA A 331 3.71 27.99 29.45
C ALA A 331 3.22 27.28 28.19
N ILE A 332 3.99 26.33 27.70
CA ILE A 332 3.63 25.49 26.57
C ILE A 332 3.07 24.18 27.11
N PRO A 333 1.81 23.82 26.83
CA PRO A 333 1.21 22.55 27.26
C PRO A 333 1.76 21.37 26.43
N HIS A 334 3.06 21.07 26.61
CA HIS A 334 3.81 20.10 25.80
C HIS A 334 3.22 18.69 25.87
N GLU A 335 2.66 18.28 27.00
CA GLU A 335 2.02 16.97 27.17
C GLU A 335 0.78 16.80 26.27
N SER A 336 -0.03 17.87 26.14
CA SER A 336 -1.22 17.85 25.26
C SER A 336 -0.80 17.75 23.79
N TYR A 337 0.22 18.51 23.37
CA TYR A 337 0.73 18.44 22.00
C TYR A 337 1.33 17.06 21.70
N LEU A 338 2.11 16.51 22.62
CA LEU A 338 2.69 15.17 22.46
C LEU A 338 1.60 14.11 22.37
N ALA A 339 0.60 14.14 23.25
CA ALA A 339 -0.50 13.18 23.22
C ALA A 339 -1.31 13.26 21.93
N THR A 340 -1.59 14.48 21.44
CA THR A 340 -2.30 14.71 20.19
C THR A 340 -1.49 14.18 19.00
N TYR A 341 -0.19 14.49 18.94
CA TYR A 341 0.69 14.02 17.87
C TYR A 341 0.78 12.48 17.83
N ILE A 342 0.96 11.83 18.99
CA ILE A 342 1.01 10.37 19.09
C ILE A 342 -0.31 9.76 18.62
N THR A 343 -1.46 10.30 19.06
CA THR A 343 -2.78 9.79 18.67
C THR A 343 -3.02 9.97 17.17
N ALA A 344 -2.68 11.12 16.60
CA ALA A 344 -2.82 11.37 15.16
C ALA A 344 -1.91 10.43 14.34
N LEU A 345 -0.68 10.19 14.81
CA LEU A 345 0.24 9.25 14.18
C LEU A 345 -0.32 7.81 14.22
N ASP A 346 -0.82 7.38 15.37
CA ASP A 346 -1.44 6.05 15.50
C ASP A 346 -2.63 5.88 14.54
N LEU A 347 -3.48 6.90 14.39
CA LEU A 347 -4.57 6.88 13.42
C LEU A 347 -4.09 6.78 11.97
N CYS A 348 -3.01 7.47 11.61
CA CYS A 348 -2.41 7.36 10.27
C CYS A 348 -1.94 5.93 9.95
N LEU A 349 -1.37 5.23 10.93
CA LEU A 349 -0.75 3.92 10.76
C LEU A 349 -1.73 2.76 10.96
N GLN A 350 -2.81 2.99 11.70
CA GLN A 350 -3.79 1.98 12.07
C GLN A 350 -4.36 1.26 10.84
N GLY A 351 -4.25 -0.08 10.84
CA GLY A 351 -4.77 -0.94 9.77
C GLY A 351 -3.90 -0.97 8.50
N ILE A 352 -2.75 -0.32 8.48
CA ILE A 352 -1.81 -0.33 7.35
C ILE A 352 -0.48 -0.93 7.75
N ILE A 353 0.21 -0.33 8.73
CA ILE A 353 1.57 -0.70 9.10
C ILE A 353 1.82 -0.46 10.59
N SER A 354 2.66 -1.28 11.20
CA SER A 354 3.07 -1.08 12.58
C SER A 354 4.08 0.07 12.72
N PRO A 355 4.00 0.89 13.78
CA PRO A 355 5.02 1.90 14.07
C PRO A 355 6.44 1.32 14.18
N SER A 356 6.58 0.12 14.75
CA SER A 356 7.87 -0.58 14.86
C SER A 356 8.51 -0.86 13.50
N THR A 357 7.71 -1.24 12.50
CA THR A 357 8.17 -1.47 11.12
C THR A 357 8.74 -0.20 10.48
N LEU A 358 8.25 0.97 10.88
CA LEU A 358 8.76 2.27 10.43
C LEU A 358 9.97 2.76 11.25
N GLY A 359 10.37 2.02 12.29
CA GLY A 359 11.42 2.45 13.22
C GLY A 359 10.96 3.58 14.16
N ILE A 360 9.65 3.78 14.31
CA ILE A 360 9.07 4.77 15.21
C ILE A 360 8.82 4.09 16.56
N ASP A 361 9.64 4.44 17.55
CA ASP A 361 9.49 3.96 18.91
C ASP A 361 8.69 4.96 19.74
N VAL A 362 7.37 4.88 19.66
CA VAL A 362 6.45 5.82 20.35
C VAL A 362 6.38 5.54 21.86
N LYS A 363 6.63 4.31 22.28
CA LYS A 363 6.80 3.87 23.67
C LYS A 363 7.69 2.64 23.65
N LYS A 364 8.74 2.63 24.46
CA LYS A 364 9.49 1.39 24.74
C LYS A 364 8.50 0.37 25.28
N LEU A 365 8.15 -0.59 24.45
CA LEU A 365 7.30 -1.70 24.85
C LEU A 365 8.23 -2.71 25.55
N ASP A 366 8.08 -2.81 26.84
CA ASP A 366 8.88 -3.72 27.67
C ASP A 366 8.57 -5.21 27.42
N ASN A 367 7.64 -5.53 26.49
CA ASN A 367 7.19 -6.89 26.23
C ASN A 367 7.25 -7.25 24.74
N ALA A 368 8.07 -8.25 24.40
CA ALA A 368 8.23 -8.81 23.07
C ALA A 368 6.90 -9.32 22.46
N GLU A 369 5.96 -9.78 23.29
CA GLU A 369 4.67 -10.28 22.87
C GLU A 369 3.75 -9.15 22.37
N ALA A 370 3.78 -7.99 23.01
CA ALA A 370 3.06 -6.80 22.56
C ALA A 370 3.64 -6.22 21.26
N GLN A 371 4.94 -6.34 21.03
CA GLN A 371 5.57 -5.98 19.75
C GLN A 371 5.10 -6.91 18.61
N ARG A 372 5.12 -8.22 18.84
CA ARG A 372 4.63 -9.20 17.85
C ARG A 372 3.17 -8.98 17.50
N GLU A 373 2.31 -8.63 18.46
CA GLU A 373 0.91 -8.34 18.22
C GLU A 373 0.72 -7.10 17.32
N LYS A 374 1.55 -6.06 17.53
CA LYS A 374 1.53 -4.86 16.68
C LYS A 374 2.05 -5.15 15.27
N GLU A 375 3.03 -6.01 15.11
CA GLU A 375 3.58 -6.40 13.81
C GLU A 375 2.59 -7.16 12.95
N LYS A 376 1.59 -7.83 13.54
CA LYS A 376 0.52 -8.52 12.80
C LYS A 376 -0.19 -7.62 11.80
N THR A 377 -0.36 -6.33 12.09
CA THR A 377 -0.96 -5.38 11.14
C THR A 377 -0.15 -5.29 9.85
N THR A 378 1.18 -5.17 9.96
CA THR A 378 2.07 -5.16 8.80
C THR A 378 2.01 -6.48 8.03
N LEU A 379 2.00 -7.62 8.76
CA LEU A 379 1.89 -8.95 8.18
C LEU A 379 0.60 -9.13 7.36
N TYR A 380 -0.55 -8.69 7.89
CA TYR A 380 -1.81 -8.78 7.15
C TYR A 380 -1.82 -7.90 5.91
N THR A 381 -1.33 -6.66 6.00
CA THR A 381 -1.25 -5.77 4.83
C THR A 381 -0.31 -6.35 3.77
N ARG A 382 0.88 -6.83 4.20
CA ARG A 382 1.83 -7.51 3.32
C ARG A 382 1.22 -8.76 2.68
N GLY A 383 0.58 -9.62 3.48
CA GLY A 383 -0.06 -10.85 3.00
C GLY A 383 -1.05 -10.55 1.88
N ASN A 384 -1.95 -9.61 2.08
CA ASN A 384 -2.92 -9.21 1.05
C ASN A 384 -2.27 -8.75 -0.26
N ILE A 385 -1.12 -8.04 -0.19
CA ILE A 385 -0.40 -7.57 -1.38
C ILE A 385 0.29 -8.76 -2.06
N VAL A 386 0.96 -9.60 -1.28
CA VAL A 386 1.65 -10.80 -1.77
C VAL A 386 0.67 -11.74 -2.46
N ASP A 387 -0.50 -12.01 -1.87
CA ASP A 387 -1.54 -12.86 -2.45
C ASP A 387 -1.95 -12.35 -3.84
N ILE A 388 -2.16 -11.03 -3.98
CA ILE A 388 -2.50 -10.43 -5.27
C ILE A 388 -1.36 -10.61 -6.29
N LEU A 389 -0.11 -10.42 -5.87
CA LEU A 389 1.04 -10.59 -6.75
C LEU A 389 1.22 -12.07 -7.15
N GLN A 390 1.04 -13.01 -6.22
CA GLN A 390 1.11 -14.45 -6.49
C GLN A 390 0.04 -14.92 -7.47
N ASP A 391 -1.15 -14.32 -7.43
CA ASP A 391 -2.22 -14.65 -8.36
C ASP A 391 -2.02 -13.99 -9.73
N GLN A 392 -1.60 -12.73 -9.77
CA GLN A 392 -1.63 -11.94 -11.00
C GLN A 392 -0.36 -12.05 -11.84
N ILE A 393 0.81 -12.18 -11.21
CA ILE A 393 2.06 -12.22 -11.99
C ILE A 393 2.23 -13.50 -12.81
N PRO A 394 1.85 -14.71 -12.36
CA PRO A 394 1.85 -15.89 -13.22
C PRO A 394 0.97 -15.71 -14.47
N LEU A 395 -0.19 -15.09 -14.33
CA LEU A 395 -1.08 -14.78 -15.45
C LEU A 395 -0.46 -13.76 -16.42
N PHE A 396 0.24 -12.78 -15.88
CA PHE A 396 1.00 -11.83 -16.68
C PHE A 396 2.14 -12.51 -17.45
N ILE A 397 2.92 -13.37 -16.78
CA ILE A 397 4.00 -14.14 -17.41
C ILE A 397 3.46 -15.00 -18.55
N GLN A 398 2.34 -15.70 -18.34
CA GLN A 398 1.67 -16.45 -19.42
C GLN A 398 1.42 -15.58 -20.64
N LYS A 399 0.90 -14.36 -20.46
CA LYS A 399 0.67 -13.42 -21.58
C LYS A 399 1.97 -13.02 -22.28
N VAL A 400 3.07 -12.82 -21.55
CA VAL A 400 4.37 -12.51 -22.16
C VAL A 400 4.82 -13.66 -23.07
N PHE A 401 4.68 -14.92 -22.62
CA PHE A 401 5.00 -16.08 -23.43
C PHE A 401 4.05 -16.23 -24.62
N ASP A 402 2.76 -15.92 -24.45
CA ASP A 402 1.78 -15.95 -25.54
C ASP A 402 2.14 -14.92 -26.63
N VAL A 403 2.61 -13.73 -26.24
CA VAL A 403 3.10 -12.71 -27.18
C VAL A 403 4.29 -13.25 -27.99
N ILE A 404 5.25 -13.91 -27.33
CA ILE A 404 6.41 -14.51 -28.02
C ILE A 404 5.98 -15.62 -28.97
N ASN A 405 5.09 -16.50 -28.54
CA ASN A 405 4.62 -17.62 -29.37
C ASN A 405 3.89 -17.10 -30.61
N ILE A 406 3.03 -16.10 -30.46
CA ILE A 406 2.30 -15.49 -31.58
C ILE A 406 3.27 -14.76 -32.52
N SER A 407 4.25 -14.00 -32.02
CA SER A 407 5.25 -13.32 -32.86
C SER A 407 6.07 -14.29 -33.68
N GLN A 408 6.29 -15.50 -33.17
CA GLN A 408 7.03 -16.58 -33.85
C GLN A 408 6.13 -17.53 -34.64
N ASN A 409 4.83 -17.25 -34.78
CA ASN A 409 3.83 -18.12 -35.40
C ASN A 409 3.79 -19.54 -34.81
N LYS A 410 4.04 -19.66 -33.51
CA LYS A 410 3.96 -20.93 -32.75
C LYS A 410 2.59 -21.07 -32.09
N THR A 411 2.24 -22.31 -31.75
CA THR A 411 1.04 -22.59 -30.95
C THR A 411 1.20 -22.10 -29.53
N LEU A 412 0.12 -21.57 -28.95
CA LEU A 412 0.09 -21.15 -27.55
C LEU A 412 0.32 -22.39 -26.66
N THR A 413 1.21 -22.23 -25.69
CA THR A 413 1.55 -23.28 -24.72
C THR A 413 1.33 -22.76 -23.30
N GLU A 414 0.75 -23.60 -22.45
CA GLU A 414 0.59 -23.25 -21.03
C GLU A 414 1.95 -23.23 -20.33
N VAL A 415 2.26 -22.13 -19.70
CA VAL A 415 3.46 -21.92 -18.88
C VAL A 415 3.03 -21.95 -17.41
N LYS A 416 3.47 -22.95 -16.68
CA LYS A 416 3.20 -23.05 -15.24
C LYS A 416 4.37 -22.47 -14.47
N CYS A 417 4.08 -21.40 -13.74
CA CYS A 417 5.03 -20.77 -12.84
C CYS A 417 4.35 -20.36 -11.53
N THR A 418 5.15 -20.28 -10.48
CA THR A 418 4.76 -19.77 -9.16
C THR A 418 5.75 -18.70 -8.74
N ILE A 419 5.28 -17.78 -7.91
CA ILE A 419 6.14 -16.75 -7.31
C ILE A 419 6.30 -17.07 -5.84
N ASP A 420 7.54 -17.08 -5.39
CA ASP A 420 7.89 -17.33 -4.01
C ASP A 420 8.32 -16.02 -3.33
N PHE A 421 7.69 -15.74 -2.21
CA PHE A 421 8.06 -14.66 -1.30
C PHE A 421 8.52 -15.28 0.01
N SER A 422 9.70 -14.88 0.47
CA SER A 422 10.23 -15.32 1.77
C SER A 422 9.30 -14.90 2.90
N GLU A 423 9.30 -15.62 4.00
CA GLU A 423 8.53 -15.22 5.16
C GLU A 423 9.05 -13.90 5.73
N TYR A 424 8.13 -12.95 5.97
CA TYR A 424 8.46 -11.69 6.63
C TYR A 424 8.83 -11.96 8.09
N ALA A 425 10.00 -11.46 8.49
CA ALA A 425 10.57 -11.67 9.80
C ALA A 425 10.76 -13.17 10.14
N ASN A 426 11.77 -13.78 9.54
CA ASN A 426 12.38 -14.96 10.15
C ASN A 426 12.65 -14.62 11.62
N PRO A 427 12.08 -15.36 12.58
CA PRO A 427 12.40 -15.16 13.98
C PRO A 427 13.91 -15.19 14.11
N SER A 428 14.49 -14.35 14.99
CA SER A 428 15.94 -14.37 15.21
C SER A 428 16.38 -15.82 15.41
N PHE A 429 17.55 -16.19 14.91
CA PHE A 429 18.07 -17.57 15.05
C PHE A 429 17.94 -18.09 16.50
N GLU A 430 18.14 -17.20 17.49
CA GLU A 430 17.92 -17.52 18.90
C GLU A 430 16.46 -17.91 19.21
N SER A 431 15.50 -17.18 18.65
CA SER A 431 14.06 -17.47 18.84
C SER A 431 13.65 -18.76 18.11
N GLN A 432 14.22 -19.02 16.93
CA GLN A 432 14.03 -20.30 16.22
C GLN A 432 14.59 -21.47 17.04
N VAL A 433 15.82 -21.35 17.52
CA VAL A 433 16.46 -22.35 18.38
C VAL A 433 15.64 -22.62 19.63
N GLU A 434 15.12 -21.59 20.28
CA GLU A 434 14.26 -21.73 21.46
C GLU A 434 12.95 -22.47 21.15
N THR A 435 12.28 -22.10 20.04
CA THR A 435 11.02 -22.70 19.61
C THR A 435 11.21 -24.17 19.19
N VAL A 436 12.21 -24.44 18.34
CA VAL A 436 12.58 -25.79 17.89
C VAL A 436 13.05 -26.63 19.08
N GLY A 437 13.84 -26.05 19.98
CA GLY A 437 14.29 -26.73 21.18
C GLY A 437 13.13 -27.14 22.10
N LYS A 438 12.14 -26.28 22.30
CA LYS A 438 10.90 -26.59 23.04
C LYS A 438 10.07 -27.67 22.35
N ALA A 439 9.87 -27.57 21.03
CA ALA A 439 9.12 -28.55 20.24
C ALA A 439 9.80 -29.93 20.28
N LYS A 440 11.12 -29.97 20.20
CA LYS A 440 11.92 -31.20 20.33
C LYS A 440 11.82 -31.81 21.73
N THR A 441 11.94 -30.99 22.78
CA THR A 441 11.83 -31.42 24.17
C THR A 441 10.44 -31.99 24.49
N GLN A 442 9.40 -31.47 23.85
CA GLN A 442 8.01 -31.95 23.96
C GLN A 442 7.72 -33.16 23.08
N GLY A 443 8.68 -33.64 22.29
CA GLY A 443 8.50 -34.79 21.40
C GLY A 443 7.61 -34.55 20.18
N ILE A 444 7.38 -33.27 19.83
CA ILE A 444 6.52 -32.86 18.71
C ILE A 444 7.31 -32.80 17.40
N MET A 445 8.65 -32.66 17.46
CA MET A 445 9.51 -32.43 16.30
C MET A 445 10.66 -33.45 16.23
N SER A 446 10.88 -34.02 15.06
CA SER A 446 11.99 -34.95 14.81
C SER A 446 13.33 -34.22 14.66
N VAL A 447 14.45 -34.96 14.68
CA VAL A 447 15.79 -34.38 14.46
C VAL A 447 15.90 -33.79 13.06
N GLU A 448 15.37 -34.49 12.05
CA GLU A 448 15.35 -34.07 10.66
C GLU A 448 14.58 -32.76 10.49
N ALA A 449 13.35 -32.70 11.02
CA ALA A 449 12.53 -31.51 10.98
C ALA A 449 13.18 -30.33 11.71
N SER A 450 13.89 -30.60 12.81
CA SER A 450 14.60 -29.56 13.56
C SER A 450 15.78 -28.97 12.77
N VAL A 451 16.52 -29.79 12.04
CA VAL A 451 17.64 -29.34 11.21
C VAL A 451 17.12 -28.60 9.97
N GLU A 452 16.02 -29.09 9.36
CA GLU A 452 15.40 -28.41 8.22
C GLU A 452 14.88 -27.02 8.61
N GLU A 453 14.18 -26.90 9.75
CA GLU A 453 13.64 -25.64 10.24
C GLU A 453 14.72 -24.61 10.60
N LEU A 454 15.85 -25.05 11.18
CA LEU A 454 16.93 -24.14 11.59
C LEU A 454 17.89 -23.77 10.45
N TYR A 455 18.10 -24.66 9.50
CA TYR A 455 19.17 -24.53 8.53
C TYR A 455 18.70 -24.72 7.06
N GLY A 456 17.40 -24.90 6.82
CA GLY A 456 16.82 -25.16 5.50
C GLY A 456 17.27 -24.18 4.44
N ASP A 457 17.28 -22.88 4.78
CA ASP A 457 17.63 -21.79 3.86
C ASP A 457 19.13 -21.45 3.81
N THR A 458 19.95 -21.96 4.76
CA THR A 458 21.34 -21.54 4.92
C THR A 458 22.37 -22.59 4.56
N LYS A 459 21.98 -23.88 4.53
CA LYS A 459 22.88 -25.02 4.30
C LYS A 459 22.36 -25.94 3.19
N ASP A 460 23.29 -26.59 2.49
CA ASP A 460 22.98 -27.54 1.45
C ASP A 460 22.46 -28.90 2.02
N GLU A 461 21.84 -29.68 1.14
CA GLU A 461 21.24 -30.97 1.49
C GLU A 461 22.25 -32.00 2.03
N GLU A 462 23.50 -31.94 1.58
CA GLU A 462 24.55 -32.83 2.05
C GLU A 462 24.93 -32.53 3.49
N TRP A 463 25.15 -31.24 3.80
CA TRP A 463 25.43 -30.79 5.15
C TRP A 463 24.27 -31.12 6.12
N LYS A 464 23.01 -30.88 5.69
CA LYS A 464 21.83 -31.20 6.51
C LYS A 464 21.77 -32.68 6.88
N LYS A 465 22.03 -33.56 5.92
CA LYS A 465 22.08 -35.02 6.17
C LYS A 465 23.19 -35.43 7.12
N GLU A 466 24.38 -34.86 6.96
CA GLU A 466 25.50 -35.10 7.88
C GLU A 466 25.19 -34.63 9.31
N GLU A 467 24.56 -33.43 9.45
CA GLU A 467 24.20 -32.90 10.75
C GLU A 467 23.12 -33.73 11.45
N VAL A 468 22.09 -34.16 10.70
CA VAL A 468 21.08 -35.09 11.21
C VAL A 468 21.73 -36.38 11.71
N ALA A 469 22.64 -36.99 10.93
CA ALA A 469 23.34 -38.20 11.34
C ALA A 469 24.18 -37.97 12.60
N ARG A 470 24.87 -36.84 12.70
CA ARG A 470 25.67 -36.45 13.87
C ARG A 470 24.80 -36.27 15.12
N LEU A 471 23.70 -35.56 15.01
CA LEU A 471 22.77 -35.32 16.11
C LEU A 471 22.08 -36.59 16.57
N LYS A 472 21.73 -37.53 15.66
CA LYS A 472 21.18 -38.82 16.01
C LYS A 472 22.22 -39.69 16.77
N ALA A 473 23.47 -39.69 16.30
CA ALA A 473 24.56 -40.40 16.99
C ALA A 473 24.81 -39.87 18.40
N GLU A 474 24.82 -38.53 18.59
CA GLU A 474 24.98 -37.92 19.89
C GLU A 474 23.82 -38.21 20.86
N GLN A 475 22.59 -38.38 20.33
CA GLN A 475 21.41 -38.72 21.11
C GLN A 475 21.23 -40.22 21.35
N GLY A 476 22.14 -41.07 20.83
CA GLY A 476 22.07 -42.52 20.96
C GLY A 476 20.89 -43.17 20.19
N ILE A 477 20.32 -42.44 19.22
CA ILE A 477 19.27 -42.95 18.34
C ILE A 477 19.97 -43.72 17.23
N THR A 478 20.10 -45.04 17.40
CA THR A 478 20.51 -45.95 16.32
C THR A 478 19.31 -46.22 15.41
N ASP A 479 19.46 -46.00 14.10
CA ASP A 479 18.50 -46.51 13.10
C ASP A 479 18.50 -48.05 13.16
N GLU A 480 17.65 -48.61 13.99
CA GLU A 480 17.32 -50.01 13.89
C GLU A 480 16.57 -50.19 12.58
N GLN A 481 17.24 -50.82 11.60
CA GLN A 481 16.63 -51.33 10.39
C GLN A 481 15.41 -52.17 10.79
N GLN A 482 14.22 -51.73 10.44
CA GLN A 482 13.02 -52.57 10.56
C GLN A 482 13.31 -53.89 9.81
N PRO A 483 13.19 -55.04 10.47
CA PRO A 483 13.31 -56.29 9.76
C PRO A 483 12.19 -56.36 8.72
N ALA A 484 12.57 -56.59 7.47
CA ALA A 484 11.64 -56.82 6.38
C ALA A 484 10.73 -58.01 6.77
N LEU A 485 9.46 -57.74 7.00
CA LEU A 485 8.43 -58.77 7.10
C LEU A 485 8.27 -59.41 5.72
N ASN A 486 9.00 -60.50 5.50
CA ASN A 486 8.72 -61.45 4.43
C ASN A 486 7.37 -62.11 4.73
N MET A 487 6.33 -61.69 4.06
CA MET A 487 5.09 -62.42 3.93
C MET A 487 5.21 -63.35 2.72
N GLU A 488 5.77 -64.52 2.94
CA GLU A 488 5.52 -65.68 2.09
C GLU A 488 5.30 -66.89 3.01
N GLY A 489 4.15 -67.53 2.87
CA GLY A 489 3.97 -68.88 3.26
C GLY A 489 2.84 -69.18 4.23
N ASP A 490 1.80 -69.65 3.62
CA ASP A 490 1.05 -70.87 3.93
C ASP A 490 -0.27 -70.78 4.67
N LEU A 491 -1.28 -70.99 3.88
CA LEU A 491 -2.65 -71.36 4.27
C LEU A 491 -2.71 -72.84 4.68
N THR A 492 -2.97 -73.07 5.96
CA THR A 492 -3.71 -74.31 6.34
C THR A 492 -4.47 -74.07 7.65
N ASP A 493 -5.71 -74.26 7.48
CA ASP A 493 -6.88 -74.60 8.30
C ASP A 493 -6.58 -75.29 9.66
N GLU A 494 -7.23 -74.82 10.75
CA GLU A 494 -8.07 -75.60 11.64
C GLU A 494 -8.56 -74.83 12.85
N GLY A 495 -9.84 -74.88 13.08
CA GLY A 495 -10.61 -74.23 14.07
C GLY A 495 -10.35 -74.59 15.52
N ASN A 496 -10.68 -73.74 16.41
CA ASN A 496 -11.63 -74.04 17.48
C ASN A 496 -11.98 -72.80 18.33
N SER A 497 -13.25 -72.66 18.59
CA SER A 497 -13.98 -71.81 19.50
C SER A 497 -13.38 -71.67 20.91
N ARG A 498 -13.47 -70.46 21.46
CA ARG A 498 -14.00 -70.20 22.81
C ARG A 498 -14.29 -68.73 23.07
N GLU A 499 -15.56 -68.46 23.30
CA GLU A 499 -16.11 -67.27 23.97
C GLU A 499 -15.42 -66.99 25.32
N LYS A 500 -15.25 -65.70 25.64
CA LYS A 500 -15.58 -65.17 26.98
C LYS A 500 -15.53 -63.62 26.98
N SER A 501 -16.70 -63.03 27.03
CA SER A 501 -17.28 -62.18 28.09
C SER A 501 -16.58 -60.85 28.38
N ILE A 502 -17.31 -59.83 27.99
CA ILE A 502 -17.25 -58.42 28.43
C ILE A 502 -17.72 -58.30 29.89
N PRO A 503 -17.22 -57.42 30.70
CA PRO A 503 -18.04 -56.73 31.69
C PRO A 503 -18.16 -55.24 31.43
N ASN A 504 -19.37 -54.86 31.37
CA ASN A 504 -19.99 -53.55 31.45
C ASN A 504 -19.75 -52.95 32.84
N VAL A 505 -19.33 -51.66 32.94
CA VAL A 505 -19.50 -50.89 34.15
C VAL A 505 -20.04 -49.49 33.80
N GLN A 506 -21.15 -49.25 34.42
CA GLN A 506 -22.12 -48.17 34.38
C GLN A 506 -21.58 -46.76 34.60
N GLU A 507 -22.30 -45.85 33.97
CA GLU A 507 -22.47 -44.44 34.34
C GLU A 507 -22.75 -44.23 35.83
N GLN A 508 -22.20 -43.16 36.40
CA GLN A 508 -22.86 -42.36 37.41
C GLN A 508 -22.48 -40.89 37.21
N GLY A 509 -23.49 -40.10 36.88
CA GLY A 509 -23.45 -38.68 36.88
C GLY A 509 -23.44 -38.07 38.26
N ASN A 510 -22.97 -36.85 38.34
CA ASN A 510 -23.47 -35.84 39.28
C ASN A 510 -23.05 -34.45 38.82
N GLU A 511 -24.01 -33.64 38.48
CA GLU A 511 -24.06 -32.18 38.66
C GLU A 511 -24.73 -31.88 40.01
N PRO A 512 -24.85 -30.61 40.51
CA PRO A 512 -24.08 -29.37 40.31
C PRO A 512 -23.78 -28.63 41.66
N SER A 513 -22.96 -27.64 41.60
CA SER A 513 -23.25 -26.34 42.27
C SER A 513 -22.23 -25.27 41.81
#